data_6bac9ac18fef1cc098bfb16a95e3062f
#
_entry.id   6bac9ac18fef1cc098bfb16a95e3062f
#
_cell.length_a   1.000
_cell.length_b   1.000
_cell.length_c   1.000
_cell.angle_alpha   90.00
_cell.angle_beta   90.00
_cell.angle_gamma   90.00
#
_symmetry.space_group_name_H-M   'P 1'
#
loop_
_entity.id
_entity.type
_entity.pdbx_description
1 polymer ?
#
loop_
_entity_poly.entity_id
_entity_poly.type
_entity_poly.pdbx_seq_one_letter_code
_entity_poly.pdbx_strand_id
1 'polypeptide(L)'
;IRDRTVLEQLGDAQSKIATVVLRAATASLIDDLERAVDDGVHACRMLCKDPRLVAGAGGCEMELSHRLRKTAEASTGMDQYALTKFADAFEVVPRALAETSGLDQTKVIAALRDAHFSGNAEAGVDLTQVLTGGGSGGPVRDGYAVKESALRLAVDAAVTVLRVDQIIMSKP
;
A
#
# COMPACT_ATOMS: atom_id res chain seq x y z
N ILE A 1 -30.83 0.14 12.09
CA ILE A 1 -30.94 -0.96 11.12
C ILE A 1 -29.50 -1.45 10.90
N ARG A 2 -29.22 -2.66 11.33
CA ARG A 2 -27.89 -3.27 11.07
C ARG A 2 -27.92 -3.82 9.65
N ASP A 3 -27.12 -3.25 8.77
CA ASP A 3 -26.86 -3.80 7.44
C ASP A 3 -26.17 -5.16 7.64
N ARG A 4 -26.83 -6.20 7.21
CA ARG A 4 -26.32 -7.56 7.27
C ARG A 4 -26.15 -8.04 5.84
N THR A 5 -24.90 -8.17 5.41
CA THR A 5 -24.59 -8.87 4.17
C THR A 5 -24.81 -10.37 4.42
N VAL A 6 -25.77 -10.97 3.77
CA VAL A 6 -26.04 -12.41 3.85
C VAL A 6 -25.52 -13.04 2.56
N LEU A 7 -24.51 -13.88 2.69
CA LEU A 7 -24.05 -14.77 1.62
C LEU A 7 -24.89 -16.05 1.72
N GLU A 8 -25.80 -16.26 0.79
CA GLU A 8 -26.63 -17.47 0.72
C GLU A 8 -26.22 -18.27 -0.51
N GLN A 9 -25.79 -19.51 -0.33
CA GLN A 9 -25.51 -20.43 -1.40
C GLN A 9 -26.84 -21.08 -1.81
N LEU A 10 -27.43 -20.61 -2.90
CA LEU A 10 -28.62 -21.17 -3.51
C LEU A 10 -28.20 -22.19 -4.58
N GLY A 11 -28.28 -23.48 -4.25
CA GLY A 11 -28.05 -24.56 -5.20
C GLY A 11 -27.37 -25.80 -4.62
N ASP A 12 -27.33 -26.85 -5.43
CA ASP A 12 -26.72 -28.12 -5.10
C ASP A 12 -25.24 -27.95 -4.72
N ALA A 13 -24.71 -28.79 -3.84
CA ALA A 13 -23.33 -28.74 -3.31
C ALA A 13 -22.21 -28.71 -4.40
N GLN A 14 -22.56 -28.85 -5.67
CA GLN A 14 -21.68 -28.76 -6.83
C GLN A 14 -21.70 -27.41 -7.55
N SER A 15 -22.60 -26.48 -7.19
CA SER A 15 -22.66 -25.16 -7.81
C SER A 15 -21.50 -24.29 -7.32
N LYS A 16 -20.69 -23.77 -8.27
CA LYS A 16 -19.60 -22.82 -8.02
C LYS A 16 -20.04 -21.37 -8.15
N ILE A 17 -21.33 -21.10 -8.19
CA ILE A 17 -21.92 -19.79 -8.37
C ILE A 17 -22.50 -19.34 -7.02
N ALA A 18 -22.11 -18.15 -6.57
CA ALA A 18 -22.69 -17.49 -5.41
C ALA A 18 -23.27 -16.13 -5.82
N THR A 19 -24.40 -15.74 -5.24
CA THR A 19 -25.00 -14.44 -5.46
C THR A 19 -24.96 -13.65 -4.16
N VAL A 20 -24.44 -12.42 -4.22
CA VAL A 20 -24.39 -11.47 -3.10
C VAL A 20 -25.48 -10.42 -3.32
N VAL A 21 -26.40 -10.27 -2.37
CA VAL A 21 -27.45 -9.25 -2.42
C VAL A 21 -27.10 -8.11 -1.48
N LEU A 22 -26.89 -6.92 -2.02
CA LEU A 22 -26.60 -5.71 -1.27
C LEU A 22 -27.89 -4.90 -1.05
N ARG A 23 -28.06 -4.36 0.15
CA ARG A 23 -29.19 -3.50 0.50
C ARG A 23 -28.69 -2.30 1.29
N ALA A 24 -29.10 -1.11 0.88
CA ALA A 24 -28.78 0.13 1.58
C ALA A 24 -29.95 1.12 1.50
N ALA A 25 -29.85 2.18 2.30
CA ALA A 25 -30.90 3.21 2.36
C ALA A 25 -30.90 4.16 1.15
N THR A 26 -29.75 4.33 0.49
CA THR A 26 -29.58 5.24 -0.65
C THR A 26 -28.84 4.55 -1.80
N ALA A 27 -29.06 5.01 -3.04
CA ALA A 27 -28.40 4.50 -4.23
C ALA A 27 -26.87 4.70 -4.14
N SER A 28 -26.41 5.86 -3.69
CA SER A 28 -24.98 6.15 -3.53
C SER A 28 -24.30 5.17 -2.57
N LEU A 29 -24.97 4.81 -1.47
CA LEU A 29 -24.44 3.83 -0.53
C LEU A 29 -24.39 2.41 -1.13
N ILE A 30 -25.32 2.06 -2.01
CA ILE A 30 -25.29 0.78 -2.74
C ILE A 30 -24.08 0.72 -3.65
N ASP A 31 -23.80 1.79 -4.39
CA ASP A 31 -22.63 1.88 -5.30
C ASP A 31 -21.31 1.77 -4.53
N ASP A 32 -21.23 2.35 -3.33
CA ASP A 32 -20.04 2.24 -2.47
C ASP A 32 -19.89 0.81 -1.90
N LEU A 33 -21.00 0.18 -1.51
CA LEU A 33 -21.00 -1.21 -1.02
C LEU A 33 -20.63 -2.20 -2.15
N GLU A 34 -21.11 -1.98 -3.37
CA GLU A 34 -20.75 -2.80 -4.53
C GLU A 34 -19.23 -2.78 -4.77
N ARG A 35 -18.62 -1.58 -4.82
CA ARG A 35 -17.17 -1.43 -4.94
C ARG A 35 -16.41 -2.10 -3.80
N ALA A 36 -16.88 -1.94 -2.56
CA ALA A 36 -16.23 -2.56 -1.40
C ALA A 36 -16.29 -4.10 -1.46
N VAL A 37 -17.38 -4.68 -1.96
CA VAL A 37 -17.50 -6.14 -2.16
C VAL A 37 -16.58 -6.61 -3.26
N ASP A 38 -16.51 -5.91 -4.39
CA ASP A 38 -15.62 -6.22 -5.50
C ASP A 38 -14.15 -6.20 -5.05
N ASP A 39 -13.75 -5.16 -4.32
CA ASP A 39 -12.40 -5.06 -3.76
C ASP A 39 -12.09 -6.22 -2.80
N GLY A 40 -13.06 -6.58 -1.93
CA GLY A 40 -12.93 -7.72 -1.03
C GLY A 40 -12.78 -9.05 -1.76
N VAL A 41 -13.55 -9.28 -2.81
CA VAL A 41 -13.45 -10.49 -3.65
C VAL A 41 -12.09 -10.55 -4.37
N HIS A 42 -11.63 -9.43 -4.92
CA HIS A 42 -10.32 -9.36 -5.57
C HIS A 42 -9.17 -9.59 -4.57
N ALA A 43 -9.26 -9.03 -3.36
CA ALA A 43 -8.30 -9.28 -2.30
C ALA A 43 -8.25 -10.76 -1.88
N CYS A 44 -9.42 -11.40 -1.69
CA CYS A 44 -9.48 -12.84 -1.41
C CYS A 44 -8.89 -13.67 -2.54
N ARG A 45 -9.21 -13.35 -3.79
CA ARG A 45 -8.67 -14.05 -4.97
C ARG A 45 -7.15 -13.92 -5.05
N MET A 46 -6.61 -12.75 -4.72
CA MET A 46 -5.16 -12.52 -4.67
C MET A 46 -4.52 -13.38 -3.59
N LEU A 47 -5.08 -13.41 -2.38
CA LEU A 47 -4.58 -14.22 -1.27
C LEU A 47 -4.64 -15.74 -1.54
N CYS A 48 -5.61 -16.20 -2.32
CA CYS A 48 -5.66 -17.60 -2.77
C CYS A 48 -4.52 -17.95 -3.74
N LYS A 49 -3.98 -16.97 -4.48
CA LYS A 49 -2.85 -17.17 -5.40
C LYS A 49 -1.50 -17.02 -4.70
N ASP A 50 -1.37 -16.00 -3.87
CA ASP A 50 -0.16 -15.72 -3.09
C ASP A 50 -0.55 -15.24 -1.69
N PRO A 51 -0.41 -16.11 -0.66
CA PRO A 51 -0.85 -15.79 0.70
C PRO A 51 0.14 -14.89 1.47
N ARG A 52 1.26 -14.48 0.84
CA ARG A 52 2.26 -13.63 1.50
C ARG A 52 1.71 -12.23 1.71
N LEU A 53 1.87 -11.74 2.93
CA LEU A 53 1.48 -10.40 3.34
C LEU A 53 2.69 -9.59 3.81
N VAL A 54 2.61 -8.29 3.64
CA VAL A 54 3.60 -7.31 4.13
C VAL A 54 2.89 -6.25 4.97
N ALA A 55 3.66 -5.47 5.73
CA ALA A 55 3.12 -4.35 6.48
C ALA A 55 2.48 -3.34 5.51
N GLY A 56 1.26 -2.92 5.80
CA GLY A 56 0.53 -1.91 5.06
C GLY A 56 0.72 -0.51 5.65
N ALA A 57 -0.15 0.41 5.27
CA ALA A 57 -0.15 1.80 5.77
C ALA A 57 1.21 2.51 5.63
N GLY A 58 1.98 2.22 4.58
CA GLY A 58 3.31 2.79 4.37
C GLY A 58 4.43 2.12 5.19
N GLY A 59 4.13 1.10 6.00
CA GLY A 59 5.13 0.41 6.81
C GLY A 59 6.17 -0.34 5.96
N CYS A 60 5.73 -1.05 4.92
CA CYS A 60 6.62 -1.74 3.98
C CYS A 60 7.60 -0.76 3.32
N GLU A 61 7.10 0.38 2.85
CA GLU A 61 7.89 1.42 2.19
C GLU A 61 8.93 2.02 3.14
N MET A 62 8.55 2.27 4.40
CA MET A 62 9.49 2.76 5.42
C MET A 62 10.57 1.75 5.75
N GLU A 63 10.23 0.47 5.87
CA GLU A 63 11.21 -0.59 6.11
C GLU A 63 12.19 -0.73 4.92
N LEU A 64 11.68 -0.63 3.69
CA LEU A 64 12.52 -0.61 2.49
C LEU A 64 13.47 0.59 2.48
N SER A 65 12.95 1.79 2.80
CA SER A 65 13.78 3.00 2.95
C SER A 65 14.89 2.81 3.98
N HIS A 66 14.55 2.26 5.16
CA HIS A 66 15.52 1.99 6.23
C HIS A 66 16.62 1.03 5.76
N ARG A 67 16.26 -0.09 5.15
CA ARG A 67 17.25 -1.08 4.65
C ARG A 67 18.11 -0.54 3.51
N LEU A 68 17.53 0.23 2.60
CA LEU A 68 18.27 0.86 1.51
C LEU A 68 19.29 1.88 2.04
N ARG A 69 18.94 2.69 3.05
CA ARG A 69 19.89 3.61 3.70
C ARG A 69 21.05 2.86 4.34
N LYS A 70 20.78 1.76 5.03
CA LYS A 70 21.83 0.90 5.60
C LYS A 70 22.75 0.32 4.52
N THR A 71 22.19 -0.08 3.38
CA THR A 71 22.97 -0.55 2.23
C THR A 71 23.78 0.59 1.61
N ALA A 72 23.19 1.80 1.52
CA ALA A 72 23.88 2.99 1.02
C ALA A 72 25.09 3.36 1.90
N GLU A 73 24.98 3.26 3.21
CA GLU A 73 26.10 3.50 4.15
C GLU A 73 27.28 2.52 3.94
N ALA A 74 26.97 1.29 3.52
CA ALA A 74 27.98 0.29 3.21
C ALA A 74 28.58 0.46 1.79
N SER A 75 27.97 1.28 0.93
CA SER A 75 28.40 1.54 -0.44
C SER A 75 29.25 2.80 -0.50
N THR A 76 30.04 2.96 -1.57
CA THR A 76 30.91 4.12 -1.78
C THR A 76 30.65 4.80 -3.12
N GLY A 77 30.98 6.09 -3.22
CA GLY A 77 30.89 6.84 -4.46
C GLY A 77 29.47 7.19 -4.89
N MET A 78 29.21 7.20 -6.19
CA MET A 78 27.92 7.60 -6.76
C MET A 78 26.78 6.64 -6.40
N ASP A 79 27.08 5.37 -6.17
CA ASP A 79 26.09 4.36 -5.80
C ASP A 79 25.47 4.66 -4.43
N GLN A 80 26.29 5.13 -3.47
CA GLN A 80 25.80 5.58 -2.18
C GLN A 80 24.77 6.70 -2.31
N TYR A 81 25.07 7.67 -3.15
CA TYR A 81 24.18 8.81 -3.39
C TYR A 81 22.87 8.36 -4.06
N ALA A 82 22.97 7.51 -5.08
CA ALA A 82 21.81 6.98 -5.80
C ALA A 82 20.90 6.16 -4.88
N LEU A 83 21.48 5.26 -4.07
CA LEU A 83 20.73 4.45 -3.10
C LEU A 83 20.04 5.31 -2.04
N THR A 84 20.70 6.37 -1.55
CA THR A 84 20.11 7.30 -0.60
C THR A 84 18.90 8.01 -1.20
N LYS A 85 19.01 8.49 -2.45
CA LYS A 85 17.90 9.15 -3.16
C LYS A 85 16.76 8.18 -3.48
N PHE A 86 17.08 6.95 -3.79
CA PHE A 86 16.07 5.91 -3.98
C PHE A 86 15.34 5.59 -2.67
N ALA A 87 16.05 5.53 -1.55
CA ALA A 87 15.45 5.38 -0.22
C ALA A 87 14.51 6.54 0.14
N ASP A 88 14.91 7.79 -0.21
CA ASP A 88 14.06 8.98 0.00
C ASP A 88 12.73 8.88 -0.78
N ALA A 89 12.75 8.28 -1.98
CA ALA A 89 11.56 8.12 -2.81
C ALA A 89 10.50 7.22 -2.15
N PHE A 90 10.89 6.20 -1.39
CA PHE A 90 9.94 5.35 -0.66
C PHE A 90 9.18 6.09 0.44
N GLU A 91 9.77 7.13 1.03
CA GLU A 91 9.11 7.92 2.07
C GLU A 91 7.96 8.79 1.54
N VAL A 92 7.84 8.94 0.24
CA VAL A 92 6.74 9.71 -0.37
C VAL A 92 5.39 9.08 -0.06
N VAL A 93 5.29 7.73 -0.02
CA VAL A 93 4.04 7.04 0.24
C VAL A 93 3.52 7.30 1.66
N PRO A 94 4.26 7.03 2.75
CA PRO A 94 3.78 7.36 4.09
C PRO A 94 3.60 8.86 4.32
N ARG A 95 4.37 9.71 3.63
CA ARG A 95 4.20 11.16 3.67
C ARG A 95 2.86 11.59 3.08
N ALA A 96 2.48 11.06 1.91
CA ALA A 96 1.19 11.32 1.29
C ALA A 96 0.02 10.80 2.14
N LEU A 97 0.17 9.65 2.78
CA LEU A 97 -0.82 9.12 3.71
C LEU A 97 -1.01 10.05 4.93
N ALA A 98 0.07 10.56 5.50
CA ALA A 98 -0.01 11.53 6.60
C ALA A 98 -0.70 12.83 6.17
N GLU A 99 -0.38 13.34 4.98
CA GLU A 99 -0.99 14.54 4.42
C GLU A 99 -2.48 14.39 4.21
N THR A 100 -2.91 13.32 3.55
CA THR A 100 -4.33 13.05 3.27
C THR A 100 -5.14 12.78 4.53
N SER A 101 -4.48 12.32 5.60
CA SER A 101 -5.07 12.13 6.93
C SER A 101 -5.10 13.41 7.79
N GLY A 102 -4.56 14.53 7.30
CA GLY A 102 -4.48 15.78 8.05
C GLY A 102 -3.44 15.78 9.17
N LEU A 103 -2.50 14.84 9.16
CA LEU A 103 -1.42 14.76 10.15
C LEU A 103 -0.20 15.59 9.73
N ASP A 104 0.62 16.00 10.70
CA ASP A 104 1.90 16.64 10.45
C ASP A 104 2.89 15.62 9.84
N GLN A 105 3.14 15.74 8.54
CA GLN A 105 4.01 14.85 7.78
C GLN A 105 5.39 14.69 8.42
N THR A 106 5.96 15.79 8.92
CA THR A 106 7.31 15.80 9.49
C THR A 106 7.38 14.98 10.77
N LYS A 107 6.38 15.13 11.65
CA LYS A 107 6.30 14.36 12.90
C LYS A 107 6.05 12.89 12.63
N VAL A 108 5.14 12.57 11.70
CA VAL A 108 4.82 11.19 11.33
C VAL A 108 6.04 10.47 10.75
N ILE A 109 6.74 11.10 9.80
CA ILE A 109 7.93 10.48 9.19
C ILE A 109 9.06 10.32 10.21
N ALA A 110 9.29 11.29 11.09
CA ALA A 110 10.29 11.17 12.14
C ALA A 110 9.98 10.01 13.10
N ALA A 111 8.73 9.90 13.55
CA ALA A 111 8.30 8.82 14.43
C ALA A 111 8.37 7.43 13.76
N LEU A 112 8.02 7.35 12.46
CA LEU A 112 8.16 6.10 11.69
C LEU A 112 9.63 5.68 11.55
N ARG A 113 10.53 6.63 11.25
CA ARG A 113 11.98 6.35 11.19
C ARG A 113 12.50 5.82 12.53
N ASP A 114 12.12 6.44 13.64
CA ASP A 114 12.52 6.01 14.97
C ASP A 114 11.99 4.59 15.30
N ALA A 115 10.74 4.29 14.93
CA ALA A 115 10.14 2.98 15.12
C ALA A 115 10.88 1.88 14.34
N HIS A 116 11.16 2.11 13.04
CA HIS A 116 11.89 1.17 12.19
C HIS A 116 13.36 1.02 12.62
N PHE A 117 13.99 2.11 13.04
CA PHE A 117 15.34 2.06 13.61
C PHE A 117 15.40 1.22 14.91
N SER A 118 14.35 1.27 15.71
CA SER A 118 14.20 0.46 16.93
C SER A 118 13.82 -1.01 16.65
N GLY A 119 13.67 -1.40 15.38
CA GLY A 119 13.37 -2.78 14.96
C GLY A 119 11.87 -3.10 14.80
N ASN A 120 10.98 -2.11 14.88
CA ASN A 120 9.56 -2.32 14.62
C ASN A 120 9.26 -2.19 13.12
N ALA A 121 9.48 -3.28 12.37
CA ALA A 121 9.28 -3.33 10.91
C ALA A 121 7.80 -3.27 10.47
N GLU A 122 6.86 -3.34 11.41
CA GLU A 122 5.41 -3.31 11.12
C GLU A 122 4.77 -1.94 11.35
N ALA A 123 5.55 -0.96 11.82
CA ALA A 123 5.04 0.39 12.05
C ALA A 123 4.62 1.05 10.73
N GLY A 124 3.41 1.58 10.71
CA GLY A 124 2.84 2.34 9.58
C GLY A 124 2.09 3.58 10.05
N VAL A 125 1.52 4.34 9.13
CA VAL A 125 0.70 5.52 9.43
C VAL A 125 -0.64 5.09 9.98
N ASP A 126 -1.04 5.64 11.14
CA ASP A 126 -2.38 5.47 11.70
C ASP A 126 -3.18 6.76 11.48
N LEU A 127 -4.45 6.63 11.09
CA LEU A 127 -5.35 7.76 10.89
C LEU A 127 -5.69 8.51 12.19
N THR A 128 -5.59 7.82 13.33
CA THR A 128 -5.96 8.34 14.66
C THR A 128 -4.77 8.65 15.56
N GLN A 129 -3.63 8.02 15.27
CA GLN A 129 -2.38 8.14 16.03
C GLN A 129 -1.20 8.23 15.06
N VAL A 130 -0.08 8.75 15.53
CA VAL A 130 1.12 8.95 14.69
C VAL A 130 1.69 7.62 14.16
N LEU A 131 1.46 6.52 14.87
CA LEU A 131 1.98 5.19 14.52
C LEU A 131 0.94 4.09 14.70
N THR A 132 0.87 3.15 13.75
CA THR A 132 0.19 1.87 13.95
C THR A 132 1.06 0.95 14.78
N GLY A 133 0.54 0.50 15.87
CA GLY A 133 1.24 -0.47 16.70
C GLY A 133 0.40 -0.97 17.86
N GLY A 134 -0.83 -0.46 18.00
CA GLY A 134 -1.69 -0.79 19.11
C GLY A 134 -3.12 -0.27 19.01
N GLY A 135 -3.53 0.22 17.86
CA GLY A 135 -4.92 0.67 17.64
C GLY A 135 -5.91 -0.50 17.61
N SER A 136 -7.15 -0.23 17.97
CA SER A 136 -8.26 -1.20 18.08
C SER A 136 -8.63 -1.94 16.77
N GLY A 137 -7.97 -1.63 15.63
CA GLY A 137 -8.23 -2.22 14.31
C GLY A 137 -7.26 -3.30 13.86
N GLY A 138 -6.20 -3.59 14.62
CA GLY A 138 -5.13 -4.52 14.22
C GLY A 138 -4.19 -3.96 13.14
N PRO A 139 -3.10 -4.66 12.81
CA PRO A 139 -2.13 -4.21 11.82
C PRO A 139 -2.75 -4.25 10.41
N VAL A 140 -2.61 -3.15 9.68
CA VAL A 140 -2.97 -3.09 8.25
C VAL A 140 -1.97 -3.94 7.46
N ARG A 141 -2.47 -4.80 6.58
CA ARG A 141 -1.66 -5.71 5.76
C ARG A 141 -1.96 -5.50 4.28
N ASP A 142 -0.91 -5.53 3.47
CA ASP A 142 -0.99 -5.49 2.01
C ASP A 142 -0.48 -6.82 1.41
N GLY A 143 -1.01 -7.20 0.25
CA GLY A 143 -0.54 -8.38 -0.46
C GLY A 143 0.87 -8.16 -1.04
N TYR A 144 1.78 -9.09 -0.78
CA TYR A 144 3.15 -9.03 -1.27
C TYR A 144 3.24 -8.87 -2.80
N ALA A 145 2.49 -9.70 -3.55
CA ALA A 145 2.52 -9.69 -5.01
C ALA A 145 2.08 -8.33 -5.60
N VAL A 146 1.13 -7.66 -4.95
CA VAL A 146 0.66 -6.32 -5.37
C VAL A 146 1.77 -5.29 -5.17
N LYS A 147 2.40 -5.27 -3.99
CA LYS A 147 3.50 -4.34 -3.67
C LYS A 147 4.71 -4.58 -4.57
N GLU A 148 5.10 -5.83 -4.77
CA GLU A 148 6.21 -6.18 -5.68
C GLU A 148 5.96 -5.68 -7.10
N SER A 149 4.77 -5.96 -7.64
CA SER A 149 4.41 -5.51 -8.98
C SER A 149 4.36 -3.99 -9.11
N ALA A 150 3.80 -3.31 -8.11
CA ALA A 150 3.73 -1.84 -8.09
C ALA A 150 5.13 -1.21 -8.09
N LEU A 151 6.04 -1.72 -7.25
CA LEU A 151 7.41 -1.23 -7.17
C LEU A 151 8.19 -1.50 -8.46
N ARG A 152 8.05 -2.68 -9.04
CA ARG A 152 8.69 -3.04 -10.31
C ARG A 152 8.26 -2.09 -11.43
N LEU A 153 6.95 -1.90 -11.60
CA LEU A 153 6.41 -1.01 -12.64
C LEU A 153 6.80 0.46 -12.40
N ALA A 154 6.84 0.91 -11.16
CA ALA A 154 7.28 2.26 -10.83
C ALA A 154 8.75 2.49 -11.18
N VAL A 155 9.62 1.52 -10.87
CA VAL A 155 11.05 1.57 -11.24
C VAL A 155 11.23 1.54 -12.75
N ASP A 156 10.50 0.66 -13.46
CA ASP A 156 10.57 0.58 -14.93
C ASP A 156 10.14 1.90 -15.58
N ALA A 157 9.09 2.53 -15.07
CA ALA A 157 8.62 3.83 -15.54
C ALA A 157 9.68 4.92 -15.28
N ALA A 158 10.25 4.98 -14.07
CA ALA A 158 11.28 5.95 -13.73
C ALA A 158 12.55 5.76 -14.59
N VAL A 159 13.00 4.53 -14.80
CA VAL A 159 14.15 4.22 -15.66
C VAL A 159 13.87 4.61 -17.11
N THR A 160 12.65 4.39 -17.59
CA THR A 160 12.26 4.79 -18.95
C THR A 160 12.37 6.30 -19.12
N VAL A 161 11.89 7.08 -18.17
CA VAL A 161 12.01 8.56 -18.19
C VAL A 161 13.47 9.01 -18.11
N LEU A 162 14.26 8.38 -17.22
CA LEU A 162 15.68 8.72 -17.06
C LEU A 162 16.55 8.39 -18.28
N ARG A 163 16.11 7.47 -19.15
CA ARG A 163 16.81 7.11 -20.39
C ARG A 163 16.50 8.01 -21.58
N VAL A 164 15.57 8.96 -21.42
CA VAL A 164 15.22 9.89 -22.50
C VAL A 164 16.27 10.99 -22.56
N ASP A 165 17.06 11.02 -23.65
CA ASP A 165 18.08 12.02 -23.89
C ASP A 165 17.54 13.21 -24.68
N GLN A 166 16.60 12.99 -25.61
CA GLN A 166 16.06 14.03 -26.49
C GLN A 166 14.62 13.74 -26.91
N ILE A 167 13.80 14.79 -26.98
CA ILE A 167 12.45 14.75 -27.52
C ILE A 167 12.43 15.53 -28.83
N ILE A 168 12.08 14.87 -29.93
CA ILE A 168 11.91 15.50 -31.25
C ILE A 168 10.42 15.65 -31.50
N MET A 169 9.97 16.90 -31.58
CA MET A 169 8.59 17.21 -31.94
C MET A 169 8.52 17.53 -33.43
N SER A 170 7.74 16.75 -34.18
CA SER A 170 7.37 17.15 -35.55
C SER A 170 6.30 18.22 -35.50
N LYS A 171 6.48 19.31 -36.24
CA LYS A 171 5.36 20.25 -36.47
C LYS A 171 4.32 19.56 -37.34
N PRO A 172 3.01 19.73 -37.02
CA PRO A 172 1.91 19.25 -37.88
C PRO A 172 1.94 19.93 -39.26
#